data_a3b12a6d1acfa4de891f6124614493f8
#
_entry.id   a3b12a6d1acfa4de891f6124614493f8
#
_cell.length_a   1.000
_cell.length_b   1.000
_cell.length_c   1.000
_cell.angle_alpha   90.00
_cell.angle_beta   90.00
_cell.angle_gamma   90.00
#
_symmetry.space_group_name_H-M   'P 1'
#
loop_
_entity.id
_entity.type
_entity.pdbx_description
1 polymer ?
#
loop_
_entity_poly.entity_id
_entity_poly.type
_entity_poly.pdbx_seq_one_letter_code
_entity_poly.pdbx_strand_id
1 'polypeptide(L)'
;MADCLLGTFKRGTKAGALAQSGFNIIVGDQMDNAIKSVYETVKARDPDQPEFHQAVEEVLDSLGPVISENPDYIDVIQGMVEPERVIQFRVPWYDDEGKLHVNRGFRVQFNSAIGPYKGGLRFHPSVNLSILKFLGFEQVFKNSLTGLPMGGGKGGSDFNSKGKSDSEVKRFCQSFMSELWRHIGANLDVPAGDIGVGGREIGYLFGMYRKMANEFTGVLTGKGLSYGGSLIRPEATGYGLVYFAREMLATKGKSFDGATVAISGSGNVAQFACEKVLDLGGKPVTMSDSSGYIYDAAGIDREKLAWIMDLKNNRRGRMKEYAEHFDGVEHTESKPE
;
A
#
# COMPACT_ATOMS: atom_id res chain seq x y z
N MET A 1 4.35 -1.96 -2.27
CA MET A 1 5.21 -0.87 -2.79
C MET A 1 5.97 -1.31 -4.04
N ALA A 2 6.29 -2.58 -4.18
CA ALA A 2 6.90 -3.14 -5.40
C ALA A 2 5.99 -3.03 -6.63
N ASP A 3 4.68 -3.22 -6.46
CA ASP A 3 3.72 -3.13 -7.57
C ASP A 3 3.55 -1.74 -8.21
N CYS A 4 4.09 -0.70 -7.59
CA CYS A 4 4.07 0.65 -8.17
C CYS A 4 5.22 0.89 -9.17
N LEU A 5 6.20 -0.01 -9.24
CA LEU A 5 7.40 0.12 -10.09
C LEU A 5 7.53 -0.97 -11.16
N LEU A 6 6.75 -2.07 -11.07
CA LEU A 6 6.84 -3.23 -11.97
C LEU A 6 5.50 -3.53 -12.63
N GLY A 7 5.02 -2.64 -13.50
CA GLY A 7 3.96 -2.98 -14.44
C GLY A 7 4.48 -3.97 -15.47
N THR A 8 4.05 -5.23 -15.40
CA THR A 8 4.28 -6.22 -16.46
C THR A 8 3.50 -5.83 -17.72
N PHE A 9 4.17 -5.22 -18.67
CA PHE A 9 3.63 -4.98 -20.00
C PHE A 9 3.67 -6.26 -20.84
N LYS A 10 2.52 -6.88 -21.13
CA LYS A 10 2.40 -7.92 -22.16
C LYS A 10 2.68 -7.31 -23.54
N ARG A 11 3.46 -8.03 -24.35
CA ARG A 11 3.87 -7.68 -25.71
C ARG A 11 2.68 -7.33 -26.59
N GLY A 12 2.68 -6.14 -27.20
CA GLY A 12 1.73 -5.89 -28.28
C GLY A 12 1.56 -4.45 -28.77
N THR A 13 2.26 -3.44 -28.26
CA THR A 13 2.17 -2.07 -28.77
C THR A 13 3.53 -1.41 -28.92
N LYS A 14 3.62 -0.33 -29.72
CA LYS A 14 4.86 0.42 -29.98
C LYS A 14 5.56 0.96 -28.70
N ALA A 15 4.89 0.99 -27.58
CA ALA A 15 5.48 1.31 -26.27
C ALA A 15 6.43 0.20 -25.74
N GLY A 16 6.25 -1.06 -26.19
CA GLY A 16 7.10 -2.19 -25.79
C GLY A 16 8.54 -2.13 -26.31
N ALA A 17 8.83 -1.29 -27.30
CA ALA A 17 10.18 -1.22 -27.88
C ALA A 17 11.16 -0.35 -27.07
N LEU A 18 10.66 0.57 -26.24
CA LEU A 18 11.49 1.43 -25.38
C LEU A 18 11.84 0.79 -24.03
N ALA A 19 11.10 -0.25 -23.62
CA ALA A 19 11.33 -0.96 -22.36
C ALA A 19 12.36 -2.09 -22.45
N GLN A 20 12.84 -2.45 -23.65
CA GLN A 20 13.76 -3.58 -23.84
C GLN A 20 15.27 -3.26 -23.66
N SER A 21 15.65 -2.03 -23.37
CA SER A 21 17.05 -1.72 -23.11
C SER A 21 17.30 -1.50 -21.60
N GLY A 22 17.45 -2.57 -20.84
CA GLY A 22 18.32 -2.56 -19.68
C GLY A 22 17.75 -2.63 -18.27
N PHE A 23 16.65 -3.31 -18.01
CA PHE A 23 16.38 -3.84 -16.67
C PHE A 23 16.39 -5.38 -16.70
N ASN A 24 17.54 -5.98 -16.94
CA ASN A 24 17.82 -7.28 -16.35
C ASN A 24 18.21 -6.98 -14.89
N ILE A 25 17.23 -7.04 -14.00
CA ILE A 25 17.51 -7.41 -12.62
C ILE A 25 18.11 -8.81 -12.77
N ILE A 26 19.38 -8.96 -12.40
CA ILE A 26 19.98 -10.28 -12.19
C ILE A 26 19.18 -10.86 -11.03
N VAL A 27 18.13 -11.60 -11.34
CA VAL A 27 17.52 -12.55 -10.41
C VAL A 27 18.64 -13.57 -10.19
N GLY A 28 19.21 -13.53 -9.00
CA GLY A 28 20.33 -14.39 -8.62
C GLY A 28 19.93 -15.84 -8.80
N ASP A 29 20.85 -16.60 -9.35
CA ASP A 29 20.75 -18.03 -9.50
C ASP A 29 20.52 -18.67 -8.12
N GLN A 30 19.45 -19.42 -8.01
CA GLN A 30 19.10 -20.39 -6.97
C GLN A 30 19.10 -19.85 -5.51
N MET A 31 17.88 -19.68 -5.00
CA MET A 31 17.59 -19.65 -3.57
C MET A 31 18.38 -20.76 -2.85
N ASP A 32 19.18 -20.42 -1.84
CA ASP A 32 19.89 -21.39 -1.00
C ASP A 32 18.91 -22.48 -0.51
N ASN A 33 19.35 -23.73 -0.43
CA ASN A 33 18.51 -24.85 -0.04
C ASN A 33 17.79 -24.64 1.31
N ALA A 34 18.40 -23.93 2.23
CA ALA A 34 17.81 -23.61 3.52
C ALA A 34 16.64 -22.62 3.36
N ILE A 35 16.82 -21.55 2.59
CA ILE A 35 15.79 -20.55 2.26
C ILE A 35 14.64 -21.21 1.51
N LYS A 36 14.95 -22.07 0.54
CA LYS A 36 13.96 -22.82 -0.21
C LYS A 36 13.13 -23.73 0.70
N SER A 37 13.73 -24.37 1.70
CA SER A 37 13.02 -25.18 2.69
C SER A 37 12.03 -24.36 3.51
N VAL A 38 12.39 -23.11 3.90
CA VAL A 38 11.48 -22.20 4.59
C VAL A 38 10.31 -21.84 3.68
N TYR A 39 10.56 -21.49 2.43
CA TYR A 39 9.51 -21.16 1.47
C TYR A 39 8.53 -22.31 1.22
N GLU A 40 9.04 -23.53 1.00
CA GLU A 40 8.19 -24.72 0.83
C GLU A 40 7.36 -25.02 2.10
N THR A 41 7.88 -24.73 3.28
CA THR A 41 7.13 -24.84 4.54
C THR A 41 5.96 -23.86 4.58
N VAL A 42 6.16 -22.60 4.15
CA VAL A 42 5.10 -21.61 4.07
C VAL A 42 4.00 -22.05 3.09
N LYS A 43 4.39 -22.52 1.90
CA LYS A 43 3.44 -23.02 0.89
C LYS A 43 2.62 -24.22 1.38
N ALA A 44 3.28 -25.15 2.06
CA ALA A 44 2.62 -26.34 2.59
C ALA A 44 1.62 -26.00 3.72
N ARG A 45 1.93 -24.97 4.51
CA ARG A 45 1.09 -24.53 5.63
C ARG A 45 -0.15 -23.74 5.18
N ASP A 46 0.02 -22.91 4.18
CA ASP A 46 -1.01 -21.99 3.68
C ASP A 46 -1.24 -22.15 2.16
N PRO A 47 -1.68 -23.33 1.67
CA PRO A 47 -1.68 -23.66 0.24
C PRO A 47 -2.59 -22.78 -0.62
N ASP A 48 -3.54 -22.06 -0.02
CA ASP A 48 -4.52 -21.19 -0.65
C ASP A 48 -4.20 -19.69 -0.52
N GLN A 49 -2.93 -19.33 -0.23
CA GLN A 49 -2.49 -17.95 -0.02
C GLN A 49 -1.43 -17.48 -1.04
N PRO A 50 -1.76 -17.43 -2.34
CA PRO A 50 -0.76 -17.16 -3.39
C PRO A 50 -0.12 -15.78 -3.30
N GLU A 51 -0.84 -14.74 -2.88
CA GLU A 51 -0.28 -13.40 -2.74
C GLU A 51 0.75 -13.34 -1.60
N PHE A 52 0.51 -14.11 -0.53
CA PHE A 52 1.47 -14.23 0.56
C PHE A 52 2.71 -15.02 0.13
N HIS A 53 2.53 -16.12 -0.63
CA HIS A 53 3.65 -16.89 -1.17
C HIS A 53 4.58 -16.04 -2.01
N GLN A 54 4.03 -15.25 -2.94
CA GLN A 54 4.82 -14.37 -3.80
C GLN A 54 5.65 -13.38 -2.99
N ALA A 55 5.05 -12.71 -2.00
CA ALA A 55 5.76 -11.74 -1.17
C ALA A 55 6.88 -12.38 -0.34
N VAL A 56 6.64 -13.59 0.20
CA VAL A 56 7.68 -14.34 0.92
C VAL A 56 8.82 -14.73 0.00
N GLU A 57 8.53 -15.23 -1.21
CA GLU A 57 9.54 -15.62 -2.20
C GLU A 57 10.43 -14.42 -2.56
N GLU A 58 9.86 -13.29 -2.94
CA GLU A 58 10.59 -12.08 -3.32
C GLU A 58 11.52 -11.57 -2.21
N VAL A 59 11.04 -11.57 -0.96
CA VAL A 59 11.85 -11.13 0.18
C VAL A 59 12.96 -12.14 0.47
N LEU A 60 12.66 -13.43 0.51
CA LEU A 60 13.64 -14.46 0.79
C LEU A 60 14.77 -14.50 -0.25
N ASP A 61 14.43 -14.34 -1.55
CA ASP A 61 15.43 -14.22 -2.61
C ASP A 61 16.38 -13.05 -2.38
N SER A 62 15.83 -11.90 -1.95
CA SER A 62 16.63 -10.71 -1.66
C SER A 62 17.55 -10.85 -0.45
N LEU A 63 17.20 -11.73 0.51
CA LEU A 63 17.97 -11.99 1.72
C LEU A 63 19.05 -13.08 1.54
N GLY A 64 19.07 -13.78 0.42
CA GLY A 64 20.03 -14.87 0.14
C GLY A 64 21.49 -14.51 0.45
N PRO A 65 22.03 -13.40 -0.06
CA PRO A 65 23.42 -12.98 0.23
C PRO A 65 23.69 -12.79 1.74
N VAL A 66 22.73 -12.19 2.46
CA VAL A 66 22.88 -11.93 3.90
C VAL A 66 22.87 -13.22 4.71
N ILE A 67 22.00 -14.18 4.36
CA ILE A 67 21.91 -15.48 5.02
C ILE A 67 23.16 -16.32 4.72
N SER A 68 23.69 -16.25 3.50
CA SER A 68 24.94 -16.94 3.14
C SER A 68 26.14 -16.47 3.96
N GLU A 69 26.19 -15.20 4.33
CA GLU A 69 27.21 -14.63 5.21
C GLU A 69 26.93 -14.93 6.69
N ASN A 70 25.66 -15.12 7.07
CA ASN A 70 25.20 -15.30 8.43
C ASN A 70 24.19 -16.47 8.53
N PRO A 71 24.63 -17.74 8.44
CA PRO A 71 23.75 -18.90 8.37
C PRO A 71 22.77 -19.04 9.56
N ASP A 72 23.13 -18.53 10.72
CA ASP A 72 22.28 -18.58 11.93
C ASP A 72 20.99 -17.74 11.77
N TYR A 73 20.94 -16.84 10.79
CA TYR A 73 19.73 -16.05 10.51
C TYR A 73 18.57 -16.89 9.94
N ILE A 74 18.84 -18.11 9.49
CA ILE A 74 17.78 -18.98 8.96
C ILE A 74 16.71 -19.28 10.02
N ASP A 75 17.09 -19.45 11.28
CA ASP A 75 16.15 -19.70 12.37
C ASP A 75 15.27 -18.46 12.64
N VAL A 76 15.85 -17.27 12.52
CA VAL A 76 15.11 -16.01 12.63
C VAL A 76 14.11 -15.88 11.48
N ILE A 77 14.54 -16.17 10.25
CA ILE A 77 13.69 -16.12 9.06
C ILE A 77 12.50 -17.10 9.17
N GLN A 78 12.70 -18.29 9.70
CA GLN A 78 11.60 -19.24 9.93
C GLN A 78 10.49 -18.64 10.83
N GLY A 79 10.88 -17.89 11.86
CA GLY A 79 9.92 -17.16 12.71
C GLY A 79 9.30 -15.95 11.99
N MET A 80 10.07 -15.26 11.16
CA MET A 80 9.62 -14.05 10.49
C MET A 80 8.61 -14.27 9.37
N VAL A 81 8.50 -15.46 8.81
CA VAL A 81 7.50 -15.78 7.76
C VAL A 81 6.15 -16.22 8.33
N GLU A 82 6.02 -16.28 9.64
CA GLU A 82 4.76 -16.61 10.31
C GLU A 82 4.28 -15.45 11.18
N PRO A 83 3.03 -14.99 11.04
CA PRO A 83 2.51 -13.92 11.90
C PRO A 83 2.37 -14.39 13.35
N GLU A 84 2.71 -13.54 14.31
CA GLU A 84 2.54 -13.85 15.73
C GLU A 84 1.08 -14.09 16.10
N ARG A 85 0.13 -13.36 15.47
CA ARG A 85 -1.32 -13.55 15.67
C ARG A 85 -2.12 -13.12 14.45
N VAL A 86 -3.19 -13.87 14.17
CA VAL A 86 -4.23 -13.52 13.21
C VAL A 86 -5.56 -13.46 13.94
N ILE A 87 -6.24 -12.33 13.85
CA ILE A 87 -7.56 -12.11 14.42
C ILE A 87 -8.53 -11.95 13.27
N GLN A 88 -9.52 -12.84 13.18
CA GLN A 88 -10.61 -12.76 12.21
C GLN A 88 -11.93 -12.67 12.95
N PHE A 89 -12.80 -11.78 12.52
CA PHE A 89 -14.08 -11.53 13.16
C PHE A 89 -15.17 -11.16 12.15
N ARG A 90 -16.41 -11.32 12.54
CA ARG A 90 -17.60 -10.95 11.78
C ARG A 90 -17.94 -9.49 12.02
N VAL A 91 -18.32 -8.77 10.94
CA VAL A 91 -18.72 -7.36 10.98
C VAL A 91 -20.13 -7.21 10.42
N PRO A 92 -21.19 -7.34 11.26
CA PRO A 92 -22.57 -7.10 10.82
C PRO A 92 -22.88 -5.60 10.86
N TRP A 93 -23.57 -5.09 9.84
CA TRP A 93 -23.99 -3.69 9.78
C TRP A 93 -25.25 -3.55 8.91
N TYR A 94 -26.00 -2.47 9.11
CA TYR A 94 -27.22 -2.18 8.36
C TYR A 94 -26.97 -1.03 7.38
N ASP A 95 -27.47 -1.15 6.15
CA ASP A 95 -27.50 -0.05 5.19
C ASP A 95 -28.59 0.98 5.53
N ASP A 96 -28.75 2.00 4.69
CA ASP A 96 -29.72 3.06 4.91
C ASP A 96 -31.17 2.59 4.68
N GLU A 97 -31.35 1.44 4.02
CA GLU A 97 -32.65 0.78 3.77
C GLU A 97 -33.01 -0.20 4.90
N GLY A 98 -32.15 -0.36 5.91
CA GLY A 98 -32.37 -1.28 7.02
C GLY A 98 -32.04 -2.75 6.70
N LYS A 99 -31.37 -3.03 5.62
CA LYS A 99 -30.92 -4.38 5.25
C LYS A 99 -29.61 -4.73 5.95
N LEU A 100 -29.57 -5.92 6.53
CA LEU A 100 -28.37 -6.46 7.18
C LEU A 100 -27.32 -6.91 6.14
N HIS A 101 -26.10 -6.46 6.34
CA HIS A 101 -24.90 -6.92 5.66
C HIS A 101 -23.92 -7.53 6.65
N VAL A 102 -23.12 -8.49 6.19
CA VAL A 102 -22.09 -9.14 7.01
C VAL A 102 -20.80 -9.20 6.23
N ASN A 103 -19.77 -8.54 6.73
CA ASN A 103 -18.42 -8.57 6.21
C ASN A 103 -17.48 -9.33 7.14
N ARG A 104 -16.29 -9.67 6.64
CA ARG A 104 -15.18 -10.20 7.45
C ARG A 104 -14.24 -9.07 7.83
N GLY A 105 -13.86 -9.02 9.10
CA GLY A 105 -12.81 -8.17 9.61
C GLY A 105 -11.58 -8.99 9.95
N PHE A 106 -10.41 -8.38 9.75
CA PHE A 106 -9.12 -9.04 10.03
C PHE A 106 -8.15 -8.06 10.69
N ARG A 107 -7.28 -8.59 11.56
CA ARG A 107 -6.03 -7.95 11.98
C ARG A 107 -4.94 -8.99 12.05
N VAL A 108 -3.90 -8.81 11.27
CA VAL A 108 -2.67 -9.60 11.29
C VAL A 108 -1.65 -8.81 12.09
N GLN A 109 -1.33 -9.29 13.27
CA GLN A 109 -0.25 -8.82 14.14
C GLN A 109 0.96 -9.66 13.78
N PHE A 110 1.80 -9.12 12.87
CA PHE A 110 2.76 -9.96 12.18
C PHE A 110 4.03 -10.16 13.00
N ASN A 111 4.64 -9.09 13.46
CA ASN A 111 5.87 -9.16 14.24
C ASN A 111 6.02 -7.94 15.16
N SER A 112 6.34 -8.17 16.42
CA SER A 112 6.51 -7.14 17.45
C SER A 112 7.93 -7.04 18.02
N ALA A 113 8.90 -7.71 17.43
CA ALA A 113 10.26 -7.81 17.97
C ALA A 113 10.93 -6.46 18.20
N ILE A 114 10.64 -5.46 17.37
CA ILE A 114 11.24 -4.12 17.47
C ILE A 114 10.26 -3.04 17.97
N GLY A 115 9.03 -3.39 18.30
CA GLY A 115 8.05 -2.45 18.86
C GLY A 115 6.60 -2.85 18.58
N PRO A 116 5.62 -2.03 18.99
CA PRO A 116 4.21 -2.28 18.77
C PRO A 116 3.91 -2.56 17.29
N TYR A 117 2.95 -3.45 17.03
CA TYR A 117 2.49 -3.68 15.66
C TYR A 117 2.01 -2.37 15.04
N LYS A 118 2.43 -2.10 13.81
CA LYS A 118 2.07 -0.87 13.11
C LYS A 118 1.78 -1.17 11.64
N GLY A 119 0.63 -0.72 11.17
CA GLY A 119 0.24 -0.83 9.76
C GLY A 119 -1.21 -0.49 9.51
N GLY A 120 -1.57 -0.29 8.24
CA GLY A 120 -2.86 0.22 7.82
C GLY A 120 -4.02 -0.77 7.97
N LEU A 121 -5.24 -0.21 7.90
CA LEU A 121 -6.48 -0.95 7.67
C LEU A 121 -6.92 -0.70 6.23
N ARG A 122 -7.21 -1.76 5.48
CA ARG A 122 -7.71 -1.68 4.10
C ARG A 122 -9.18 -2.10 4.05
N PHE A 123 -10.05 -1.23 3.50
CA PHE A 123 -11.43 -1.58 3.19
C PHE A 123 -11.61 -1.66 1.68
N HIS A 124 -11.64 -2.89 1.19
CA HIS A 124 -11.76 -3.15 -0.25
C HIS A 124 -12.32 -4.57 -0.49
N PRO A 125 -13.18 -4.78 -1.50
CA PRO A 125 -13.79 -6.10 -1.77
C PRO A 125 -12.81 -7.24 -1.98
N SER A 126 -11.59 -6.96 -2.42
CA SER A 126 -10.54 -7.97 -2.63
C SER A 126 -9.86 -8.44 -1.35
N VAL A 127 -10.12 -7.79 -0.20
CA VAL A 127 -9.43 -8.13 1.06
C VAL A 127 -9.77 -9.55 1.49
N ASN A 128 -8.73 -10.34 1.66
CA ASN A 128 -8.74 -11.68 2.23
C ASN A 128 -7.53 -11.86 3.15
N LEU A 129 -7.39 -13.02 3.77
CA LEU A 129 -6.29 -13.27 4.71
C LEU A 129 -4.93 -13.31 4.01
N SER A 130 -4.83 -13.89 2.81
CA SER A 130 -3.60 -13.93 2.03
C SER A 130 -3.04 -12.52 1.76
N ILE A 131 -3.91 -11.62 1.27
CA ILE A 131 -3.55 -10.21 1.04
C ILE A 131 -3.09 -9.52 2.31
N LEU A 132 -3.76 -9.75 3.44
CA LEU A 132 -3.37 -9.10 4.70
C LEU A 132 -2.12 -9.70 5.33
N LYS A 133 -1.85 -11.00 5.12
CA LYS A 133 -0.58 -11.62 5.51
C LYS A 133 0.58 -11.05 4.70
N PHE A 134 0.46 -10.97 3.36
CA PHE A 134 1.55 -10.41 2.56
C PHE A 134 1.82 -8.95 2.93
N LEU A 135 0.78 -8.13 3.04
CA LEU A 135 0.93 -6.72 3.43
C LEU A 135 1.48 -6.56 4.84
N GLY A 136 1.14 -7.45 5.77
CA GLY A 136 1.67 -7.46 7.12
C GLY A 136 3.15 -7.84 7.15
N PHE A 137 3.53 -8.84 6.37
CA PHE A 137 4.91 -9.29 6.19
C PHE A 137 5.80 -8.19 5.61
N GLU A 138 5.41 -7.58 4.50
CA GLU A 138 6.12 -6.44 3.92
C GLU A 138 6.22 -5.25 4.89
N GLN A 139 5.16 -5.03 5.70
CA GLN A 139 5.14 -3.95 6.67
C GLN A 139 6.20 -4.13 7.77
N VAL A 140 6.59 -5.37 8.12
CA VAL A 140 7.69 -5.64 9.07
C VAL A 140 8.99 -5.03 8.55
N PHE A 141 9.36 -5.36 7.31
CA PHE A 141 10.59 -4.84 6.70
C PHE A 141 10.53 -3.34 6.45
N LYS A 142 9.40 -2.85 5.94
CA LYS A 142 9.18 -1.42 5.74
C LYS A 142 9.41 -0.62 7.02
N ASN A 143 8.86 -1.06 8.14
CA ASN A 143 8.98 -0.35 9.41
C ASN A 143 10.40 -0.45 9.97
N SER A 144 11.07 -1.60 9.86
CA SER A 144 12.44 -1.78 10.32
C SER A 144 13.41 -0.82 9.64
N LEU A 145 13.21 -0.52 8.35
CA LEU A 145 14.04 0.41 7.57
C LEU A 145 13.91 1.87 8.01
N THR A 146 12.91 2.21 8.82
CA THR A 146 12.76 3.58 9.36
C THR A 146 13.69 3.87 10.53
N GLY A 147 14.25 2.83 11.17
CA GLY A 147 15.02 2.94 12.41
C GLY A 147 14.17 3.28 13.64
N LEU A 148 12.84 3.32 13.51
CA LEU A 148 11.92 3.60 14.62
C LEU A 148 11.46 2.28 15.28
N PRO A 149 11.13 2.29 16.59
CA PRO A 149 10.70 1.11 17.33
C PRO A 149 9.23 0.75 16.97
N MET A 150 9.01 0.25 15.78
CA MET A 150 7.71 -0.15 15.24
C MET A 150 7.78 -1.54 14.65
N GLY A 151 6.95 -2.44 15.14
CA GLY A 151 6.71 -3.74 14.53
C GLY A 151 5.87 -3.66 13.26
N GLY A 152 5.46 -4.80 12.74
CA GLY A 152 4.62 -4.91 11.55
C GLY A 152 3.25 -5.50 11.82
N GLY A 153 2.23 -4.92 11.21
CA GLY A 153 0.87 -5.44 11.23
C GLY A 153 0.02 -4.90 10.11
N LYS A 154 -1.05 -5.59 9.77
CA LYS A 154 -2.01 -5.17 8.75
C LYS A 154 -3.41 -5.65 9.10
N GLY A 155 -4.41 -4.88 8.71
CA GLY A 155 -5.78 -5.29 8.90
C GLY A 155 -6.69 -4.78 7.80
N GLY A 156 -7.96 -5.11 7.91
CA GLY A 156 -8.94 -4.64 6.95
C GLY A 156 -10.21 -5.49 6.90
N SER A 157 -10.97 -5.24 5.84
CA SER A 157 -12.23 -5.92 5.58
C SER A 157 -12.52 -5.95 4.08
N ASP A 158 -13.28 -6.94 3.65
CA ASP A 158 -13.88 -7.03 2.31
C ASP A 158 -15.00 -6.01 2.07
N PHE A 159 -15.16 -5.05 2.96
CA PHE A 159 -16.13 -3.95 2.85
C PHE A 159 -15.80 -3.00 1.70
N ASN A 160 -16.78 -2.70 0.86
CA ASN A 160 -16.66 -1.68 -0.18
C ASN A 160 -17.30 -0.37 0.27
N SER A 161 -16.46 0.63 0.56
CA SER A 161 -16.93 1.97 0.95
C SER A 161 -17.39 2.85 -0.21
N LYS A 162 -17.13 2.44 -1.48
CA LYS A 162 -17.55 3.20 -2.66
C LYS A 162 -19.07 3.22 -2.78
N GLY A 163 -19.65 4.41 -2.96
CA GLY A 163 -21.10 4.59 -3.11
C GLY A 163 -21.90 4.45 -1.82
N LYS A 164 -21.23 4.27 -0.68
CA LYS A 164 -21.89 4.20 0.63
C LYS A 164 -22.02 5.59 1.25
N SER A 165 -23.14 5.82 1.95
CA SER A 165 -23.38 7.04 2.72
C SER A 165 -22.42 7.14 3.91
N ASP A 166 -22.21 8.33 4.44
CA ASP A 166 -21.44 8.54 5.66
C ASP A 166 -22.03 7.79 6.86
N SER A 167 -23.34 7.64 6.90
CA SER A 167 -24.05 6.89 7.94
C SER A 167 -23.79 5.38 7.84
N GLU A 168 -23.79 4.82 6.64
CA GLU A 168 -23.45 3.42 6.40
C GLU A 168 -21.98 3.13 6.77
N VAL A 169 -21.04 3.96 6.30
CA VAL A 169 -19.62 3.82 6.64
C VAL A 169 -19.39 3.95 8.14
N LYS A 170 -20.09 4.86 8.81
CA LYS A 170 -20.02 5.01 10.27
C LYS A 170 -20.50 3.76 11.00
N ARG A 171 -21.65 3.19 10.61
CA ARG A 171 -22.18 1.95 11.21
C ARG A 171 -21.22 0.79 11.01
N PHE A 172 -20.66 0.64 9.79
CA PHE A 172 -19.66 -0.36 9.51
C PHE A 172 -18.40 -0.19 10.39
N CYS A 173 -17.81 1.02 10.45
CA CYS A 173 -16.63 1.30 11.28
C CYS A 173 -16.88 1.04 12.77
N GLN A 174 -18.06 1.36 13.26
CA GLN A 174 -18.44 1.09 14.65
C GLN A 174 -18.53 -0.41 14.93
N SER A 175 -19.17 -1.18 14.04
CA SER A 175 -19.23 -2.64 14.15
C SER A 175 -17.83 -3.27 14.03
N PHE A 176 -17.01 -2.84 13.09
CA PHE A 176 -15.64 -3.32 12.95
C PHE A 176 -14.80 -3.06 14.22
N MET A 177 -14.89 -1.87 14.79
CA MET A 177 -14.13 -1.51 15.98
C MET A 177 -14.66 -2.18 17.25
N SER A 178 -15.95 -2.54 17.32
CA SER A 178 -16.51 -3.26 18.47
C SER A 178 -15.85 -4.62 18.73
N GLU A 179 -15.27 -5.21 17.69
CA GLU A 179 -14.47 -6.43 17.80
C GLU A 179 -12.96 -6.12 17.96
N LEU A 180 -12.44 -5.19 17.16
CA LEU A 180 -11.01 -4.93 17.08
C LEU A 180 -10.42 -4.27 18.35
N TRP A 181 -11.19 -3.46 19.06
CA TRP A 181 -10.67 -2.60 20.15
C TRP A 181 -9.89 -3.35 21.24
N ARG A 182 -10.25 -4.62 21.50
CA ARG A 182 -9.58 -5.48 22.52
C ARG A 182 -8.15 -5.85 22.14
N HIS A 183 -7.80 -5.71 20.87
CA HIS A 183 -6.57 -6.22 20.28
C HIS A 183 -5.61 -5.11 19.87
N ILE A 184 -6.00 -3.85 20.06
CA ILE A 184 -5.20 -2.68 19.68
C ILE A 184 -5.01 -1.73 20.85
N GLY A 185 -4.03 -0.86 20.74
CA GLY A 185 -3.72 0.13 21.80
C GLY A 185 -2.42 0.86 21.48
N ALA A 186 -2.18 1.99 22.13
CA ALA A 186 -1.04 2.84 21.86
C ALA A 186 0.32 2.15 22.00
N ASN A 187 0.41 1.16 22.89
CA ASN A 187 1.65 0.44 23.22
C ASN A 187 1.60 -1.04 22.74
N LEU A 188 0.57 -1.44 22.05
CA LEU A 188 0.39 -2.83 21.58
C LEU A 188 0.33 -2.91 20.06
N ASP A 189 -0.64 -2.23 19.49
CA ASP A 189 -0.93 -2.27 18.05
C ASP A 189 -1.60 -0.97 17.63
N VAL A 190 -0.97 -0.25 16.70
CA VAL A 190 -1.41 1.07 16.25
C VAL A 190 -1.78 1.02 14.76
N PRO A 191 -3.05 0.78 14.43
CA PRO A 191 -3.52 0.83 13.05
C PRO A 191 -3.43 2.22 12.42
N ALA A 192 -3.49 2.28 11.09
CA ALA A 192 -3.46 3.49 10.28
C ALA A 192 -4.44 3.40 9.11
N GLY A 193 -4.52 4.46 8.30
CA GLY A 193 -5.22 4.41 7.03
C GLY A 193 -4.49 3.60 5.95
N ASP A 194 -5.25 3.10 4.98
CA ASP A 194 -4.81 2.43 3.76
C ASP A 194 -5.93 2.57 2.71
N ILE A 195 -5.95 1.78 1.64
CA ILE A 195 -7.01 1.81 0.63
C ILE A 195 -8.40 1.71 1.29
N GLY A 196 -9.27 2.66 0.98
CA GLY A 196 -10.65 2.72 1.52
C GLY A 196 -10.76 3.20 2.97
N VAL A 197 -9.66 3.58 3.62
CA VAL A 197 -9.61 4.10 4.99
C VAL A 197 -8.85 5.41 5.02
N GLY A 198 -9.57 6.50 5.00
CA GLY A 198 -9.05 7.86 5.13
C GLY A 198 -9.37 8.49 6.48
N GLY A 199 -9.22 9.80 6.58
CA GLY A 199 -9.48 10.56 7.82
C GLY A 199 -10.92 10.40 8.36
N ARG A 200 -11.92 10.24 7.48
CA ARG A 200 -13.31 9.98 7.85
C ARG A 200 -13.46 8.65 8.60
N GLU A 201 -12.95 7.58 8.00
CA GLU A 201 -13.00 6.23 8.59
C GLU A 201 -12.20 6.17 9.89
N ILE A 202 -11.00 6.75 9.91
CA ILE A 202 -10.19 6.84 11.14
C ILE A 202 -10.94 7.59 12.24
N GLY A 203 -11.66 8.66 11.91
CA GLY A 203 -12.49 9.38 12.88
C GLY A 203 -13.59 8.50 13.49
N TYR A 204 -14.31 7.73 12.66
CA TYR A 204 -15.35 6.82 13.14
C TYR A 204 -14.79 5.66 13.98
N LEU A 205 -13.66 5.09 13.54
CA LEU A 205 -12.95 4.02 14.26
C LEU A 205 -12.44 4.52 15.62
N PHE A 206 -11.79 5.68 15.65
CA PHE A 206 -11.27 6.25 16.89
C PHE A 206 -12.38 6.63 17.88
N GLY A 207 -13.47 7.22 17.39
CA GLY A 207 -14.62 7.54 18.24
C GLY A 207 -15.22 6.31 18.90
N MET A 208 -15.31 5.18 18.18
CA MET A 208 -15.79 3.92 18.76
C MET A 208 -14.77 3.29 19.71
N TYR A 209 -13.46 3.27 19.35
CA TYR A 209 -12.41 2.82 20.26
C TYR A 209 -12.46 3.56 21.60
N ARG A 210 -12.48 4.90 21.56
CA ARG A 210 -12.58 5.73 22.75
C ARG A 210 -13.79 5.38 23.63
N LYS A 211 -14.93 5.11 22.99
CA LYS A 211 -16.16 4.73 23.70
C LYS A 211 -16.00 3.37 24.39
N MET A 212 -15.36 2.38 23.74
CA MET A 212 -15.22 1.03 24.26
C MET A 212 -14.09 0.92 25.30
N ALA A 213 -12.95 1.51 25.02
CA ALA A 213 -11.76 1.47 25.90
C ALA A 213 -11.82 2.51 27.04
N ASN A 214 -12.67 3.55 26.90
CA ASN A 214 -12.71 4.71 27.78
C ASN A 214 -11.36 5.44 27.92
N GLU A 215 -10.58 5.47 26.84
CA GLU A 215 -9.22 6.05 26.80
C GLU A 215 -9.08 7.03 25.66
N PHE A 216 -8.27 8.08 25.87
CA PHE A 216 -7.84 9.01 24.82
C PHE A 216 -6.33 8.89 24.64
N THR A 217 -5.90 7.92 23.81
CA THR A 217 -4.49 7.53 23.67
C THR A 217 -4.00 7.66 22.22
N GLY A 218 -2.73 7.34 22.00
CA GLY A 218 -2.08 7.34 20.69
C GLY A 218 -2.47 6.19 19.76
N VAL A 219 -3.53 5.45 20.06
CA VAL A 219 -4.08 4.43 19.15
C VAL A 219 -4.58 5.07 17.87
N LEU A 220 -4.42 4.41 16.73
CA LEU A 220 -4.73 4.86 15.39
C LEU A 220 -3.97 6.13 14.96
N THR A 221 -3.26 6.06 13.86
CA THR A 221 -2.68 7.24 13.19
C THR A 221 -3.57 7.71 12.04
N GLY A 222 -3.40 8.98 11.64
CA GLY A 222 -4.29 9.61 10.64
C GLY A 222 -5.52 10.29 11.24
N LYS A 223 -5.52 10.50 12.55
CA LYS A 223 -6.56 11.29 13.25
C LYS A 223 -6.49 12.77 12.87
N GLY A 224 -7.63 13.46 12.94
CA GLY A 224 -7.67 14.91 12.82
C GLY A 224 -6.96 15.61 14.00
N LEU A 225 -6.46 16.82 13.76
CA LEU A 225 -5.74 17.62 14.78
C LEU A 225 -6.57 17.86 16.04
N SER A 226 -7.88 18.06 15.88
CA SER A 226 -8.81 18.33 16.98
C SER A 226 -9.04 17.13 17.93
N TYR A 227 -8.61 15.92 17.56
CA TYR A 227 -8.79 14.72 18.38
C TYR A 227 -7.53 13.83 18.41
N GLY A 228 -6.40 14.45 18.64
CA GLY A 228 -5.14 13.74 18.93
C GLY A 228 -4.30 13.36 17.74
N GLY A 229 -4.57 13.93 16.57
CA GLY A 229 -3.72 13.77 15.38
C GLY A 229 -2.50 14.68 15.39
N SER A 230 -1.53 14.34 14.57
CA SER A 230 -0.36 15.15 14.27
C SER A 230 -0.54 15.89 12.94
N LEU A 231 0.26 16.94 12.71
CA LEU A 231 0.37 17.52 11.38
C LEU A 231 0.83 16.47 10.38
N ILE A 232 0.08 16.36 9.28
CA ILE A 232 0.42 15.47 8.18
C ILE A 232 1.28 16.23 7.17
N ARG A 233 2.19 15.52 6.52
CA ARG A 233 2.88 15.98 5.31
C ARG A 233 2.32 15.18 4.12
N PRO A 234 1.39 15.74 3.35
CA PRO A 234 0.74 15.02 2.25
C PRO A 234 1.75 14.50 1.23
N GLU A 235 2.83 15.23 1.00
CA GLU A 235 3.90 14.94 0.06
C GLU A 235 4.85 13.82 0.50
N ALA A 236 4.89 13.47 1.80
CA ALA A 236 5.94 12.65 2.36
C ALA A 236 6.13 11.30 1.66
N THR A 237 5.06 10.59 1.34
CA THR A 237 5.14 9.27 0.70
C THR A 237 5.60 9.38 -0.75
N GLY A 238 5.03 10.31 -1.53
CA GLY A 238 5.40 10.53 -2.93
C GLY A 238 6.84 10.99 -3.06
N TYR A 239 7.26 11.94 -2.23
CA TYR A 239 8.63 12.45 -2.21
C TYR A 239 9.63 11.37 -1.77
N GLY A 240 9.31 10.61 -0.71
CA GLY A 240 10.16 9.53 -0.23
C GLY A 240 10.37 8.44 -1.27
N LEU A 241 9.32 8.09 -2.03
CA LEU A 241 9.42 7.18 -3.16
C LEU A 241 10.43 7.68 -4.21
N VAL A 242 10.34 8.95 -4.60
CA VAL A 242 11.22 9.53 -5.63
C VAL A 242 12.65 9.70 -5.11
N TYR A 243 12.84 10.06 -3.85
CA TYR A 243 14.18 10.11 -3.24
C TYR A 243 14.83 8.74 -3.22
N PHE A 244 14.09 7.69 -2.85
CA PHE A 244 14.62 6.33 -2.88
C PHE A 244 14.97 5.90 -4.32
N ALA A 245 14.10 6.18 -5.29
CA ALA A 245 14.36 5.90 -6.70
C ALA A 245 15.57 6.68 -7.23
N ARG A 246 15.80 7.91 -6.77
CA ARG A 246 17.01 8.69 -7.10
C ARG A 246 18.29 7.97 -6.64
N GLU A 247 18.30 7.48 -5.40
CA GLU A 247 19.47 6.73 -4.89
C GLU A 247 19.68 5.42 -5.67
N MET A 248 18.58 4.72 -6.03
CA MET A 248 18.68 3.52 -6.89
C MET A 248 19.25 3.84 -8.28
N LEU A 249 18.84 4.95 -8.90
CA LEU A 249 19.38 5.40 -10.19
C LEU A 249 20.85 5.78 -10.08
N ALA A 250 21.24 6.43 -8.99
CA ALA A 250 22.63 6.84 -8.75
C ALA A 250 23.60 5.64 -8.69
N THR A 251 23.17 4.48 -8.17
CA THR A 251 23.99 3.25 -8.19
C THR A 251 24.34 2.79 -9.61
N LYS A 252 23.59 3.25 -10.62
CA LYS A 252 23.78 2.93 -12.04
C LYS A 252 24.29 4.13 -12.85
N GLY A 253 24.74 5.19 -12.19
CA GLY A 253 25.19 6.44 -12.83
C GLY A 253 24.08 7.18 -13.59
N LYS A 254 22.81 6.96 -13.22
CA LYS A 254 21.63 7.58 -13.82
C LYS A 254 20.99 8.61 -12.86
N SER A 255 20.20 9.52 -13.41
CA SER A 255 19.45 10.51 -12.65
C SER A 255 18.05 10.70 -13.25
N PHE A 256 17.20 11.49 -12.58
CA PHE A 256 15.91 11.92 -13.13
C PHE A 256 16.07 13.04 -14.19
N ASP A 257 17.17 13.79 -14.18
CA ASP A 257 17.38 14.91 -15.08
C ASP A 257 17.30 14.47 -16.55
N GLY A 258 16.36 15.02 -17.30
CA GLY A 258 16.05 14.65 -18.68
C GLY A 258 15.39 13.27 -18.85
N ALA A 259 15.14 12.53 -17.80
CA ALA A 259 14.52 11.21 -17.89
C ALA A 259 13.02 11.27 -18.15
N THR A 260 12.51 10.39 -19.02
CA THR A 260 11.06 10.17 -19.18
C THR A 260 10.59 9.18 -18.12
N VAL A 261 9.55 9.57 -17.36
CA VAL A 261 9.09 8.83 -16.19
C VAL A 261 7.63 8.43 -16.35
N ALA A 262 7.35 7.13 -16.21
CA ALA A 262 6.01 6.60 -16.11
C ALA A 262 5.59 6.51 -14.64
N ILE A 263 4.41 7.07 -14.31
CA ILE A 263 3.82 7.03 -12.97
C ILE A 263 2.50 6.29 -13.04
N SER A 264 2.34 5.27 -12.19
CA SER A 264 1.09 4.56 -12.01
C SER A 264 0.27 5.18 -10.88
N GLY A 265 -1.07 5.23 -11.06
CA GLY A 265 -1.97 5.89 -10.12
C GLY A 265 -2.18 7.37 -10.41
N SER A 266 -3.10 7.99 -9.68
CA SER A 266 -3.41 9.42 -9.71
C SER A 266 -3.87 9.95 -8.33
N GLY A 267 -3.67 9.15 -7.29
CA GLY A 267 -3.94 9.54 -5.91
C GLY A 267 -2.80 10.37 -5.30
N ASN A 268 -2.87 10.60 -3.99
CA ASN A 268 -1.91 11.42 -3.25
C ASN A 268 -0.44 11.06 -3.55
N VAL A 269 -0.06 9.80 -3.46
CA VAL A 269 1.33 9.36 -3.69
C VAL A 269 1.79 9.67 -5.11
N ALA A 270 0.97 9.37 -6.12
CA ALA A 270 1.30 9.61 -7.52
C ALA A 270 1.40 11.10 -7.84
N GLN A 271 0.52 11.93 -7.28
CA GLN A 271 0.55 13.40 -7.46
C GLN A 271 1.86 14.00 -6.94
N PHE A 272 2.25 13.66 -5.70
CA PHE A 272 3.49 14.16 -5.11
C PHE A 272 4.75 13.49 -5.67
N ALA A 273 4.66 12.25 -6.15
CA ALA A 273 5.75 11.65 -6.91
C ALA A 273 5.98 12.41 -8.25
N CYS A 274 4.89 12.75 -8.95
CA CYS A 274 4.95 13.57 -10.16
C CYS A 274 5.62 14.94 -9.88
N GLU A 275 5.18 15.63 -8.83
CA GLU A 275 5.75 16.91 -8.43
C GLU A 275 7.25 16.80 -8.16
N LYS A 276 7.68 15.76 -7.42
CA LYS A 276 9.10 15.58 -7.09
C LYS A 276 9.94 15.16 -8.30
N VAL A 277 9.39 14.38 -9.22
CA VAL A 277 10.06 14.06 -10.48
C VAL A 277 10.31 15.34 -11.30
N LEU A 278 9.32 16.24 -11.38
CA LEU A 278 9.48 17.55 -12.01
C LEU A 278 10.55 18.40 -11.34
N ASP A 279 10.62 18.41 -10.00
CA ASP A 279 11.65 19.11 -9.23
C ASP A 279 13.07 18.63 -9.57
N LEU A 280 13.21 17.35 -9.90
CA LEU A 280 14.48 16.72 -10.23
C LEU A 280 14.80 16.72 -11.73
N GLY A 281 14.06 17.49 -12.53
CA GLY A 281 14.28 17.64 -13.98
C GLY A 281 13.77 16.49 -14.85
N GLY A 282 13.01 15.56 -14.26
CA GLY A 282 12.36 14.47 -15.01
C GLY A 282 11.09 14.91 -15.72
N LYS A 283 10.67 14.14 -16.73
CA LYS A 283 9.46 14.36 -17.51
C LYS A 283 8.44 13.26 -17.23
N PRO A 284 7.46 13.45 -16.33
CA PRO A 284 6.36 12.52 -16.15
C PRO A 284 5.46 12.50 -17.38
N VAL A 285 5.08 11.31 -17.86
CA VAL A 285 4.27 11.16 -19.09
C VAL A 285 3.01 10.33 -18.90
N THR A 286 2.84 9.65 -17.76
CA THR A 286 1.66 8.82 -17.51
C THR A 286 1.09 9.06 -16.12
N MET A 287 -0.20 8.91 -15.99
CA MET A 287 -0.93 8.66 -14.74
C MET A 287 -2.11 7.72 -15.02
N SER A 288 -2.62 7.03 -13.99
CA SER A 288 -3.69 6.06 -14.15
C SER A 288 -4.71 6.10 -13.02
N ASP A 289 -5.90 5.58 -13.30
CA ASP A 289 -6.90 5.24 -12.28
C ASP A 289 -7.71 4.01 -12.71
N SER A 290 -8.81 3.72 -12.01
CA SER A 290 -9.64 2.54 -12.33
C SER A 290 -10.39 2.62 -13.68
N SER A 291 -10.31 3.72 -14.42
CA SER A 291 -10.85 3.85 -15.79
C SER A 291 -9.80 3.56 -16.87
N GLY A 292 -8.52 3.54 -16.51
CA GLY A 292 -7.43 3.35 -17.45
C GLY A 292 -6.24 4.24 -17.13
N TYR A 293 -5.41 4.49 -18.13
CA TYR A 293 -4.25 5.38 -18.01
C TYR A 293 -4.21 6.42 -19.13
N ILE A 294 -3.55 7.54 -18.83
CA ILE A 294 -3.21 8.55 -19.83
C ILE A 294 -1.73 8.42 -20.23
N TYR A 295 -1.46 8.77 -21.49
CA TYR A 295 -0.12 9.02 -21.99
C TYR A 295 -0.06 10.42 -22.61
N ASP A 296 0.75 11.29 -22.02
CA ASP A 296 1.01 12.64 -22.46
C ASP A 296 2.45 12.75 -22.95
N ALA A 297 2.64 12.66 -24.26
CA ALA A 297 3.97 12.70 -24.87
C ALA A 297 4.70 14.04 -24.65
N ALA A 298 3.95 15.15 -24.49
CA ALA A 298 4.49 16.46 -24.15
C ALA A 298 5.01 16.53 -22.71
N GLY A 299 4.50 15.66 -21.84
CA GLY A 299 4.78 15.60 -20.41
C GLY A 299 3.73 16.32 -19.57
N ILE A 300 3.59 15.85 -18.35
CA ILE A 300 2.76 16.46 -17.31
C ILE A 300 3.62 17.50 -16.60
N ASP A 301 3.40 18.76 -16.88
CA ASP A 301 4.04 19.89 -16.22
C ASP A 301 3.31 20.29 -14.92
N ARG A 302 3.72 21.38 -14.28
CA ARG A 302 3.12 21.85 -13.02
C ARG A 302 1.68 22.32 -13.17
N GLU A 303 1.32 22.94 -14.30
CA GLU A 303 -0.05 23.40 -14.58
C GLU A 303 -0.98 22.20 -14.77
N LYS A 304 -0.56 21.25 -15.57
CA LYS A 304 -1.27 19.98 -15.79
C LYS A 304 -1.40 19.18 -14.51
N LEU A 305 -0.34 19.12 -13.68
CA LEU A 305 -0.39 18.47 -12.37
C LEU A 305 -1.39 19.15 -11.43
N ALA A 306 -1.41 20.48 -11.37
CA ALA A 306 -2.38 21.22 -10.56
C ALA A 306 -3.83 20.92 -11.01
N TRP A 307 -4.07 20.83 -12.31
CA TRP A 307 -5.36 20.42 -12.86
C TRP A 307 -5.75 18.99 -12.45
N ILE A 308 -4.79 18.04 -12.49
CA ILE A 308 -5.02 16.67 -12.01
C ILE A 308 -5.35 16.65 -10.51
N MET A 309 -4.63 17.42 -9.72
CA MET A 309 -4.87 17.53 -8.28
C MET A 309 -6.30 18.04 -7.99
N ASP A 310 -6.75 19.08 -8.71
CA ASP A 310 -8.12 19.57 -8.61
C ASP A 310 -9.14 18.51 -9.06
N LEU A 311 -8.91 17.87 -10.20
CA LEU A 311 -9.76 16.78 -10.70
C LEU A 311 -9.95 15.67 -9.67
N LYS A 312 -8.86 15.20 -9.07
CA LYS A 312 -8.90 14.04 -8.18
C LYS A 312 -9.36 14.39 -6.76
N ASN A 313 -8.91 15.51 -6.22
CA ASN A 313 -9.10 15.83 -4.81
C ASN A 313 -10.43 16.57 -4.56
N ASN A 314 -10.82 17.44 -5.48
CA ASN A 314 -12.02 18.28 -5.36
C ASN A 314 -13.20 17.71 -6.16
N ARG A 315 -13.00 17.51 -7.46
CA ARG A 315 -14.08 17.08 -8.39
C ARG A 315 -14.34 15.58 -8.34
N ARG A 316 -13.39 14.77 -7.81
CA ARG A 316 -13.44 13.29 -7.76
C ARG A 316 -13.61 12.63 -9.12
N GLY A 317 -13.10 13.29 -10.17
CA GLY A 317 -13.19 12.86 -11.57
C GLY A 317 -12.24 11.72 -11.93
N ARG A 318 -12.19 11.40 -13.22
CA ARG A 318 -11.40 10.30 -13.79
C ARG A 318 -10.32 10.82 -14.71
N MET A 319 -9.23 10.04 -14.86
CA MET A 319 -8.11 10.43 -15.74
C MET A 319 -8.52 10.58 -17.22
N LYS A 320 -9.61 9.97 -17.65
CA LYS A 320 -10.21 10.18 -18.96
C LYS A 320 -10.51 11.68 -19.24
N GLU A 321 -11.00 12.40 -18.23
CA GLU A 321 -11.32 13.84 -18.35
C GLU A 321 -10.06 14.70 -18.62
N TYR A 322 -8.88 14.24 -18.19
CA TYR A 322 -7.63 14.90 -18.53
C TYR A 322 -7.34 14.83 -20.03
N ALA A 323 -7.53 13.65 -20.64
CA ALA A 323 -7.33 13.48 -22.08
C ALA A 323 -8.41 14.21 -22.92
N GLU A 324 -9.59 14.45 -22.36
CA GLU A 324 -10.63 15.26 -22.98
C GLU A 324 -10.32 16.77 -22.88
N HIS A 325 -9.51 17.18 -21.89
CA HIS A 325 -9.20 18.59 -21.62
C HIS A 325 -7.91 19.07 -22.30
N PHE A 326 -6.89 18.23 -22.40
CA PHE A 326 -5.59 18.57 -22.99
C PHE A 326 -5.40 17.91 -24.35
N ASP A 327 -5.08 18.70 -25.36
CA ASP A 327 -4.83 18.20 -26.73
C ASP A 327 -3.58 17.32 -26.78
N GLY A 328 -3.64 16.29 -27.62
CA GLY A 328 -2.50 15.37 -27.87
C GLY A 328 -2.23 14.36 -26.76
N VAL A 329 -3.14 14.22 -25.80
CA VAL A 329 -3.09 13.20 -24.76
C VAL A 329 -3.90 11.97 -25.19
N GLU A 330 -3.29 10.81 -25.04
CA GLU A 330 -3.97 9.53 -25.29
C GLU A 330 -4.53 8.96 -23.97
N HIS A 331 -5.78 8.48 -24.01
CA HIS A 331 -6.37 7.69 -22.94
C HIS A 331 -6.60 6.26 -23.40
N THR A 332 -6.10 5.31 -22.64
CA THR A 332 -6.33 3.87 -22.90
C THR A 332 -7.18 3.30 -21.77
N GLU A 333 -8.34 2.79 -22.13
CA GLU A 333 -9.17 2.02 -21.20
C GLU A 333 -8.48 0.69 -20.93
N SER A 334 -8.05 0.47 -19.72
CA SER A 334 -7.58 -0.81 -19.23
C SER A 334 -8.21 -1.08 -17.88
N LYS A 335 -8.72 -2.30 -17.70
CA LYS A 335 -9.00 -2.74 -16.33
C LYS A 335 -7.64 -3.13 -15.77
N PRO A 336 -7.22 -2.62 -14.60
CA PRO A 336 -6.11 -3.22 -13.88
C PRO A 336 -6.50 -4.68 -13.60
N GLU A 337 -5.75 -5.62 -14.15
CA GLU A 337 -5.81 -7.03 -13.78
C GLU A 337 -5.18 -7.23 -12.42
#